data_f323418c6a553eb285dbd3707d065a02
#
_entry.id   f323418c6a553eb285dbd3707d065a02
#
_cell.length_a   1.000
_cell.length_b   1.000
_cell.length_c   1.000
_cell.angle_alpha   90.00
_cell.angle_beta   90.00
_cell.angle_gamma   90.00
#
_symmetry.space_group_name_H-M   'P 1'
#
loop_
_entity.id
_entity.type
_entity.pdbx_description
1 polymer ?
#
loop_
_entity_poly.entity_id
_entity_poly.type
_entity_poly.pdbx_seq_one_letter_code
_entity_poly.pdbx_strand_id
1 'polypeptide(L)'
;SSSSEEKAEVTSEAAPTSTEKMGPDPADAAVVKREISEMPPGGSYTKQGKGTFHEVGEPGAVAGKGGEQKVRYSIEVEDGLNTAPYGGDESFAAMVEATLSDPRGWTAQKDFEFEHVAADAEPDTRIQLTSLGTAAERCGEKIETETSCHTTITGESTTIINEARWVRGATPFEGDLGNYRQYVINHELGHAIGYAAHQPCGGQGKLAPVMMQQTLDLNNKELHDRKPSEVYPDEDVTCSPNPWPYPNPDNKDPHQPE
;
A
#
# COMPACT_ATOMS: atom_id res chain seq x y z
N SER A 1 -35.24 -39.07 -28.40
CA SER A 1 -34.10 -38.47 -27.72
C SER A 1 -34.55 -37.13 -27.17
N SER A 2 -35.16 -37.17 -26.02
CA SER A 2 -35.35 -35.97 -25.22
C SER A 2 -34.01 -35.65 -24.66
N SER A 3 -33.38 -34.64 -25.16
CA SER A 3 -32.49 -33.89 -24.38
C SER A 3 -33.29 -33.31 -23.23
N SER A 4 -33.25 -33.97 -22.11
CA SER A 4 -33.52 -33.29 -20.89
C SER A 4 -32.43 -32.23 -20.79
N GLU A 5 -32.78 -31.05 -21.18
CA GLU A 5 -32.16 -29.92 -20.62
C GLU A 5 -32.38 -30.01 -19.13
N GLU A 6 -31.49 -30.66 -18.44
CA GLU A 6 -31.23 -30.35 -17.11
C GLU A 6 -30.79 -28.89 -17.15
N LYS A 7 -31.75 -28.02 -17.06
CA LYS A 7 -31.52 -26.74 -16.50
C LYS A 7 -30.74 -27.06 -15.23
N ALA A 8 -29.45 -26.78 -15.26
CA ALA A 8 -28.81 -26.49 -14.03
C ALA A 8 -29.70 -25.47 -13.36
N GLU A 9 -30.58 -25.95 -12.56
CA GLU A 9 -31.20 -25.12 -11.60
C GLU A 9 -30.02 -24.51 -10.86
N VAL A 10 -29.67 -23.32 -11.28
CA VAL A 10 -29.30 -22.37 -10.29
C VAL A 10 -30.31 -22.63 -9.23
N THR A 11 -29.96 -23.43 -8.26
CA THR A 11 -30.79 -23.64 -7.13
C THR A 11 -31.16 -22.27 -6.69
N SER A 12 -32.36 -21.90 -7.11
CA SER A 12 -33.04 -20.86 -6.42
C SER A 12 -32.97 -21.33 -4.98
N GLU A 13 -32.08 -20.79 -4.24
CA GLU A 13 -32.14 -20.89 -2.82
C GLU A 13 -33.57 -20.47 -2.51
N ALA A 14 -34.35 -21.43 -2.06
CA ALA A 14 -35.72 -21.16 -1.67
C ALA A 14 -35.66 -19.96 -0.74
N ALA A 15 -36.48 -18.97 -0.96
CA ALA A 15 -36.61 -17.84 -0.07
C ALA A 15 -36.64 -18.36 1.36
N PRO A 16 -35.79 -17.81 2.27
CA PRO A 16 -35.75 -18.27 3.64
C PRO A 16 -37.12 -18.22 4.28
N THR A 17 -37.47 -19.25 5.02
CA THR A 17 -38.69 -19.23 5.83
C THR A 17 -38.50 -18.28 6.99
N SER A 18 -39.61 -17.79 7.60
CA SER A 18 -39.55 -16.88 8.75
C SER A 18 -38.84 -17.47 9.99
N THR A 19 -38.55 -18.79 9.99
CA THR A 19 -37.83 -19.47 11.07
C THR A 19 -36.34 -19.64 10.78
N GLU A 20 -35.90 -19.34 9.58
CA GLU A 20 -34.51 -19.43 9.21
C GLU A 20 -33.77 -18.15 9.60
N LYS A 21 -32.59 -18.33 10.20
CA LYS A 21 -31.74 -17.21 10.56
C LYS A 21 -30.99 -16.74 9.33
N MET A 22 -31.21 -15.48 8.96
CA MET A 22 -30.51 -14.83 7.87
C MET A 22 -29.25 -14.15 8.37
N GLY A 23 -28.23 -14.07 7.51
CA GLY A 23 -27.06 -13.27 7.77
C GLY A 23 -27.38 -11.76 7.72
N PRO A 24 -26.46 -10.93 8.17
CA PRO A 24 -26.65 -9.47 8.11
C PRO A 24 -26.76 -8.99 6.67
N ASP A 25 -27.65 -8.03 6.43
CA ASP A 25 -27.76 -7.36 5.15
C ASP A 25 -26.97 -6.04 5.20
N PRO A 26 -25.91 -5.88 4.38
CA PRO A 26 -25.15 -4.64 4.35
C PRO A 26 -26.00 -3.40 4.03
N ALA A 27 -27.12 -3.56 3.32
CA ALA A 27 -28.01 -2.46 3.01
C ALA A 27 -28.71 -1.88 4.24
N ASP A 28 -28.82 -2.66 5.32
CA ASP A 28 -29.42 -2.22 6.59
C ASP A 28 -28.40 -1.54 7.50
N ALA A 29 -27.12 -1.56 7.14
CA ALA A 29 -26.10 -0.91 7.94
C ALA A 29 -26.24 0.61 7.91
N ALA A 30 -26.04 1.24 9.07
CA ALA A 30 -25.99 2.69 9.13
C ALA A 30 -24.84 3.23 8.29
N VAL A 31 -25.15 4.16 7.38
CA VAL A 31 -24.13 4.82 6.58
C VAL A 31 -23.40 5.84 7.46
N VAL A 32 -22.17 5.52 7.84
CA VAL A 32 -21.29 6.48 8.49
C VAL A 32 -20.55 7.23 7.40
N LYS A 33 -20.86 8.52 7.24
CA LYS A 33 -20.10 9.38 6.33
C LYS A 33 -18.72 9.64 6.92
N ARG A 34 -17.67 9.25 6.18
CA ARG A 34 -16.28 9.60 6.48
C ARG A 34 -15.70 10.36 5.33
N GLU A 35 -14.82 11.29 5.66
CA GLU A 35 -13.91 11.83 4.66
C GLU A 35 -13.08 10.68 4.09
N ILE A 36 -12.92 10.63 2.78
CA ILE A 36 -12.19 9.54 2.12
C ILE A 36 -10.74 9.45 2.58
N SER A 37 -10.15 10.57 3.00
CA SER A 37 -8.78 10.62 3.53
C SER A 37 -8.65 10.20 4.98
N GLU A 38 -9.76 10.07 5.71
CA GLU A 38 -9.73 9.60 7.09
C GLU A 38 -9.29 8.14 7.17
N MET A 39 -8.57 7.83 8.24
CA MET A 39 -8.18 6.44 8.48
C MET A 39 -9.42 5.60 8.77
N PRO A 40 -9.60 4.46 8.06
CA PRO A 40 -10.75 3.59 8.31
C PRO A 40 -10.68 2.95 9.69
N PRO A 41 -11.80 2.41 10.19
CA PRO A 41 -11.80 1.64 11.43
C PRO A 41 -11.01 0.35 11.24
N GLY A 42 -10.55 -0.23 12.35
CA GLY A 42 -9.80 -1.47 12.29
C GLY A 42 -9.11 -1.79 13.60
N GLY A 43 -8.07 -2.60 13.54
CA GLY A 43 -7.31 -3.02 14.68
C GLY A 43 -6.58 -1.88 15.38
N SER A 44 -6.10 -2.17 16.58
CA SER A 44 -5.30 -1.22 17.35
C SER A 44 -3.90 -1.06 16.74
N TYR A 45 -3.33 0.09 16.95
CA TYR A 45 -1.95 0.42 16.55
C TYR A 45 -1.26 1.17 17.69
N THR A 46 0.07 1.21 17.61
CA THR A 46 0.88 1.87 18.63
C THR A 46 0.94 3.37 18.35
N LYS A 47 0.57 4.18 19.32
CA LYS A 47 0.64 5.64 19.19
C LYS A 47 2.06 6.15 19.27
N GLN A 48 2.86 5.60 20.18
CA GLN A 48 4.26 6.01 20.37
C GLN A 48 5.13 4.81 20.70
N GLY A 49 6.08 4.51 19.81
CA GLY A 49 7.13 3.53 20.03
C GLY A 49 8.36 4.13 20.69
N LYS A 50 9.45 3.38 20.72
CA LYS A 50 10.68 3.76 21.39
C LYS A 50 11.65 4.60 20.54
N GLY A 51 11.39 4.72 19.23
CA GLY A 51 12.28 5.43 18.31
C GLY A 51 13.57 4.69 17.98
N THR A 52 13.76 3.49 18.50
CA THR A 52 14.83 2.56 18.16
C THR A 52 14.25 1.39 17.38
N PHE A 53 15.11 0.66 16.66
CA PHE A 53 14.66 -0.37 15.71
C PHE A 53 15.39 -1.66 15.90
N HIS A 54 14.74 -2.76 15.54
CA HIS A 54 15.35 -4.07 15.43
C HIS A 54 15.12 -4.63 14.03
N GLU A 55 16.11 -5.37 13.56
CA GLU A 55 16.07 -6.03 12.26
C GLU A 55 15.07 -7.19 12.27
N VAL A 56 14.34 -7.33 11.17
CA VAL A 56 13.37 -8.43 11.00
C VAL A 56 13.55 -9.10 9.64
N GLY A 57 13.22 -10.39 9.57
CA GLY A 57 13.45 -11.19 8.38
C GLY A 57 14.92 -11.59 8.20
N GLU A 58 15.15 -12.59 7.35
CA GLU A 58 16.49 -13.05 7.02
C GLU A 58 17.03 -12.31 5.80
N PRO A 59 18.19 -11.65 5.90
CA PRO A 59 18.84 -11.08 4.71
C PRO A 59 19.18 -12.12 3.66
N GLY A 60 19.33 -11.69 2.42
CA GLY A 60 19.78 -12.52 1.31
C GLY A 60 18.85 -12.57 0.12
N ALA A 61 17.57 -12.25 0.27
CA ALA A 61 16.64 -12.25 -0.85
C ALA A 61 17.04 -11.21 -1.91
N VAL A 62 17.01 -11.63 -3.17
CA VAL A 62 17.29 -10.76 -4.32
C VAL A 62 16.09 -10.79 -5.25
N ALA A 63 15.59 -9.61 -5.63
CA ALA A 63 14.55 -9.44 -6.62
C ALA A 63 15.11 -8.68 -7.83
N GLY A 64 14.71 -9.07 -9.04
CA GLY A 64 15.16 -8.41 -10.26
C GLY A 64 16.63 -8.57 -10.55
N LYS A 65 17.18 -9.77 -10.33
CA LYS A 65 18.60 -10.07 -10.53
C LYS A 65 19.08 -9.63 -11.91
N GLY A 66 20.16 -8.84 -11.93
CA GLY A 66 20.73 -8.30 -13.16
C GLY A 66 20.18 -6.92 -13.53
N GLY A 67 19.30 -6.35 -12.74
CA GLY A 67 18.81 -4.99 -12.94
C GLY A 67 19.94 -3.97 -12.93
N GLU A 68 19.76 -2.87 -13.65
CA GLU A 68 20.80 -1.86 -13.86
C GLU A 68 21.23 -1.16 -12.57
N GLN A 69 20.28 -0.79 -11.73
CA GLN A 69 20.55 -0.14 -10.46
C GLN A 69 20.32 -1.11 -9.32
N LYS A 70 21.35 -1.37 -8.55
CA LYS A 70 21.24 -2.20 -7.34
C LYS A 70 20.83 -1.35 -6.16
N VAL A 71 19.75 -1.75 -5.50
CA VAL A 71 19.23 -1.12 -4.29
C VAL A 71 19.31 -2.14 -3.16
N ARG A 72 20.10 -1.80 -2.15
CA ARG A 72 20.26 -2.62 -0.95
C ARG A 72 19.34 -2.06 0.13
N TYR A 73 18.52 -2.90 0.74
CA TYR A 73 17.57 -2.46 1.74
C TYR A 73 17.61 -3.34 2.97
N SER A 74 17.39 -2.73 4.12
CA SER A 74 17.13 -3.44 5.37
C SER A 74 15.63 -3.41 5.67
N ILE A 75 15.17 -4.35 6.49
CA ILE A 75 13.80 -4.38 7.00
C ILE A 75 13.87 -4.32 8.52
N GLU A 76 13.21 -3.33 9.09
CA GLU A 76 13.31 -3.02 10.52
C GLU A 76 11.93 -2.70 11.08
N VAL A 77 11.71 -3.03 12.34
CA VAL A 77 10.49 -2.70 13.08
C VAL A 77 10.87 -1.89 14.31
N GLU A 78 10.11 -0.85 14.57
CA GLU A 78 10.33 -0.03 15.75
C GLU A 78 10.10 -0.81 17.03
N ASP A 79 11.01 -0.67 17.99
CA ASP A 79 10.88 -1.26 19.31
C ASP A 79 9.63 -0.67 20.01
N GLY A 80 8.86 -1.53 20.64
CA GLY A 80 7.63 -1.14 21.30
C GLY A 80 6.36 -1.40 20.48
N LEU A 81 6.48 -1.78 19.20
CA LEU A 81 5.33 -2.22 18.41
C LEU A 81 4.96 -3.67 18.76
N ASN A 82 3.65 -3.93 18.85
CA ASN A 82 3.14 -5.29 18.95
C ASN A 82 2.64 -5.75 17.58
N THR A 83 3.45 -6.51 16.86
CA THR A 83 3.14 -6.98 15.50
C THR A 83 2.34 -8.27 15.48
N ALA A 84 2.15 -8.94 16.61
CA ALA A 84 1.46 -10.23 16.69
C ALA A 84 0.05 -10.21 16.06
N PRO A 85 -0.79 -9.18 16.25
CA PRO A 85 -2.13 -9.15 15.67
C PRO A 85 -2.18 -9.19 14.13
N TYR A 86 -1.09 -8.83 13.46
CA TYR A 86 -1.03 -8.88 12.00
C TYR A 86 0.09 -9.79 11.48
N GLY A 87 0.40 -10.83 12.26
CA GLY A 87 1.26 -11.93 11.82
C GLY A 87 2.70 -11.89 12.32
N GLY A 88 3.05 -10.93 13.16
CA GLY A 88 4.39 -10.78 13.72
C GLY A 88 5.37 -10.06 12.79
N ASP A 89 6.58 -9.84 13.27
CA ASP A 89 7.65 -9.16 12.55
C ASP A 89 7.96 -9.84 11.22
N GLU A 90 7.94 -11.18 11.20
CA GLU A 90 8.21 -11.97 10.00
C GLU A 90 7.16 -11.74 8.91
N SER A 91 5.91 -11.47 9.27
CA SER A 91 4.86 -11.16 8.31
C SER A 91 5.12 -9.84 7.58
N PHE A 92 5.60 -8.83 8.30
CA PHE A 92 6.01 -7.57 7.69
C PHE A 92 7.15 -7.78 6.70
N ALA A 93 8.21 -8.47 7.13
CA ALA A 93 9.36 -8.77 6.29
C ALA A 93 8.97 -9.56 5.03
N ALA A 94 8.13 -10.59 5.20
CA ALA A 94 7.66 -11.41 4.08
C ALA A 94 6.85 -10.59 3.07
N MET A 95 5.99 -9.68 3.53
CA MET A 95 5.21 -8.81 2.65
C MET A 95 6.10 -7.86 1.85
N VAL A 96 7.11 -7.29 2.48
CA VAL A 96 8.09 -6.43 1.77
C VAL A 96 8.79 -7.22 0.68
N GLU A 97 9.37 -8.36 1.01
CA GLU A 97 10.09 -9.19 0.03
C GLU A 97 9.19 -9.67 -1.11
N ALA A 98 7.99 -10.13 -0.79
CA ALA A 98 7.03 -10.60 -1.80
C ALA A 98 6.61 -9.46 -2.73
N THR A 99 6.39 -8.26 -2.21
CA THR A 99 6.03 -7.09 -3.02
C THR A 99 7.15 -6.72 -3.98
N LEU A 100 8.40 -6.69 -3.50
CA LEU A 100 9.54 -6.33 -4.34
C LEU A 100 9.85 -7.38 -5.42
N SER A 101 9.54 -8.65 -5.18
CA SER A 101 9.76 -9.73 -6.14
C SER A 101 8.57 -9.97 -7.07
N ASP A 102 7.44 -9.30 -6.87
CA ASP A 102 6.27 -9.46 -7.73
C ASP A 102 6.58 -8.96 -9.15
N PRO A 103 6.17 -9.70 -10.20
CA PRO A 103 6.41 -9.28 -11.60
C PRO A 103 5.82 -7.92 -11.98
N ARG A 104 4.85 -7.42 -11.20
CA ARG A 104 4.24 -6.09 -11.40
C ARG A 104 4.98 -4.98 -10.67
N GLY A 105 5.99 -5.32 -9.88
CA GLY A 105 6.77 -4.40 -9.06
C GLY A 105 7.82 -3.61 -9.84
N TRP A 106 8.66 -2.91 -9.11
CA TRP A 106 9.71 -2.04 -9.67
C TRP A 106 10.77 -2.79 -10.48
N THR A 107 10.86 -4.12 -10.37
CA THR A 107 11.83 -4.93 -11.12
C THR A 107 11.32 -5.36 -12.49
N ALA A 108 10.08 -5.03 -12.86
CA ALA A 108 9.44 -5.49 -14.09
C ALA A 108 10.17 -5.09 -15.38
N GLN A 109 10.88 -3.95 -15.38
CA GLN A 109 11.57 -3.39 -16.55
C GLN A 109 13.10 -3.51 -16.47
N LYS A 110 13.61 -4.30 -15.55
CA LYS A 110 15.05 -4.49 -15.32
C LYS A 110 15.85 -3.24 -14.97
N ASP A 111 15.17 -2.19 -14.54
CA ASP A 111 15.84 -0.97 -14.08
C ASP A 111 16.45 -1.16 -12.70
N PHE A 112 15.88 -2.03 -11.89
CA PHE A 112 16.26 -2.21 -10.50
C PHE A 112 16.48 -3.66 -10.12
N GLU A 113 17.50 -3.89 -9.29
CA GLU A 113 17.70 -5.12 -8.52
C GLU A 113 17.65 -4.75 -7.05
N PHE A 114 16.83 -5.45 -6.27
CA PHE A 114 16.72 -5.23 -4.83
C PHE A 114 17.36 -6.38 -4.07
N GLU A 115 18.21 -6.06 -3.12
CA GLU A 115 18.84 -7.04 -2.24
C GLU A 115 18.53 -6.73 -0.79
N HIS A 116 17.95 -7.68 -0.07
CA HIS A 116 17.75 -7.60 1.36
C HIS A 116 19.07 -7.81 2.08
N VAL A 117 19.55 -6.79 2.76
CA VAL A 117 20.81 -6.82 3.50
C VAL A 117 20.57 -6.62 5.00
N ALA A 118 21.57 -6.96 5.80
CA ALA A 118 21.53 -6.70 7.24
C ALA A 118 21.52 -5.20 7.53
N ALA A 119 20.95 -4.83 8.68
CA ALA A 119 20.84 -3.43 9.08
C ALA A 119 22.21 -2.76 9.26
N ASP A 120 23.25 -3.53 9.64
CA ASP A 120 24.62 -3.04 9.81
C ASP A 120 25.46 -3.06 8.51
N ALA A 121 24.86 -3.46 7.40
CA ALA A 121 25.55 -3.55 6.11
C ALA A 121 25.44 -2.24 5.28
N GLU A 122 25.14 -1.13 5.91
CA GLU A 122 24.98 0.18 5.26
C GLU A 122 24.01 0.13 4.07
N PRO A 123 22.73 -0.18 4.31
CA PRO A 123 21.75 -0.25 3.22
C PRO A 123 21.55 1.10 2.53
N ASP A 124 21.17 1.06 1.27
CA ASP A 124 20.82 2.26 0.50
C ASP A 124 19.55 2.92 1.03
N THR A 125 18.61 2.12 1.52
CA THR A 125 17.43 2.60 2.25
C THR A 125 17.05 1.62 3.34
N ARG A 126 16.54 2.14 4.46
CA ARG A 126 16.02 1.34 5.56
C ARG A 126 14.50 1.33 5.48
N ILE A 127 13.90 0.17 5.31
CA ILE A 127 12.45 0.04 5.31
C ILE A 127 12.01 -0.22 6.75
N GLN A 128 11.32 0.75 7.34
CA GLN A 128 10.97 0.74 8.76
C GLN A 128 9.47 0.80 8.97
N LEU A 129 8.95 -0.16 9.75
CA LEU A 129 7.59 -0.09 10.27
C LEU A 129 7.63 0.70 11.57
N THR A 130 6.88 1.80 11.63
CA THR A 130 6.94 2.75 12.74
C THR A 130 5.59 2.95 13.41
N SER A 131 5.64 3.35 14.68
CA SER A 131 4.45 3.89 15.35
C SER A 131 4.00 5.19 14.71
N LEU A 132 2.74 5.56 14.96
CA LEU A 132 2.16 6.83 14.52
C LEU A 132 3.03 8.02 14.92
N GLY A 133 3.46 8.07 16.19
CA GLY A 133 4.26 9.18 16.71
C GLY A 133 5.63 9.31 16.05
N THR A 134 6.30 8.20 15.82
CA THR A 134 7.62 8.21 15.13
C THR A 134 7.48 8.57 13.66
N ALA A 135 6.45 8.05 12.97
CA ALA A 135 6.16 8.45 11.60
C ALA A 135 5.93 9.97 11.51
N ALA A 136 5.19 10.48 12.43
CA ALA A 136 4.90 11.89 12.56
C ALA A 136 6.14 12.75 12.68
N GLU A 137 6.97 12.40 13.62
CA GLU A 137 8.22 13.12 13.92
C GLU A 137 9.14 13.14 12.70
N ARG A 138 9.22 12.02 11.97
CA ARG A 138 10.16 11.86 10.86
C ARG A 138 9.60 12.28 9.51
N CYS A 139 8.28 12.17 9.32
CA CYS A 139 7.62 12.55 8.07
C CYS A 139 7.11 13.99 8.07
N GLY A 140 7.19 14.70 9.20
CA GLY A 140 6.74 16.08 9.33
C GLY A 140 5.25 16.21 9.62
N GLU A 141 4.68 17.41 9.45
CA GLU A 141 3.34 17.80 9.89
C GLU A 141 2.16 17.09 9.24
N LYS A 142 2.39 16.10 8.39
CA LYS A 142 1.32 15.37 7.69
C LYS A 142 0.66 14.29 8.53
N ILE A 143 0.83 14.34 9.83
CA ILE A 143 0.21 13.46 10.80
C ILE A 143 -1.30 13.40 10.73
N GLU A 144 -1.96 14.50 10.37
CA GLU A 144 -3.40 14.56 10.30
C GLU A 144 -4.01 13.51 9.38
N THR A 145 -3.20 12.95 8.48
CA THR A 145 -3.61 11.90 7.55
C THR A 145 -2.94 10.55 7.82
N GLU A 146 -2.16 10.45 8.87
CA GLU A 146 -1.44 9.24 9.31
C GLU A 146 -0.68 8.55 8.17
N THR A 147 -0.03 9.32 7.31
CA THR A 147 0.65 8.78 6.13
C THR A 147 2.04 8.24 6.43
N SER A 148 2.53 7.40 5.52
CA SER A 148 3.92 6.95 5.44
C SER A 148 4.74 7.94 4.63
N CYS A 149 6.07 7.80 4.61
CA CYS A 149 6.93 8.68 3.82
C CYS A 149 8.29 8.04 3.51
N HIS A 150 9.01 8.67 2.59
CA HIS A 150 10.45 8.51 2.46
C HIS A 150 11.10 9.79 2.98
N THR A 151 12.15 9.67 3.78
CA THR A 151 12.83 10.83 4.37
C THR A 151 14.32 10.58 4.53
N THR A 152 15.09 11.66 4.57
CA THR A 152 16.52 11.65 4.90
C THR A 152 16.81 12.42 6.19
N ILE A 153 15.78 12.76 6.95
CA ILE A 153 15.91 13.57 8.17
C ILE A 153 16.79 12.89 9.23
N THR A 154 16.87 11.56 9.18
CA THR A 154 17.72 10.78 10.11
C THR A 154 19.21 10.79 9.73
N GLY A 155 19.58 11.42 8.61
CA GLY A 155 20.91 11.36 8.01
C GLY A 155 21.09 10.22 7.01
N GLU A 156 20.12 9.33 6.88
CA GLU A 156 20.12 8.20 5.96
C GLU A 156 18.78 8.15 5.22
N SER A 157 18.76 7.51 4.04
CA SER A 157 17.51 7.22 3.35
C SER A 157 16.69 6.25 4.17
N THR A 158 15.49 6.65 4.55
CA THR A 158 14.58 5.86 5.37
C THR A 158 13.21 5.82 4.71
N THR A 159 12.73 4.61 4.44
CA THR A 159 11.40 4.35 3.91
C THR A 159 10.51 3.99 5.09
N ILE A 160 9.67 4.93 5.51
CA ILE A 160 8.84 4.82 6.70
C ILE A 160 7.44 4.35 6.34
N ILE A 161 7.06 3.21 6.90
CA ILE A 161 5.72 2.63 6.79
C ILE A 161 5.02 2.82 8.14
N ASN A 162 3.95 3.61 8.15
CA ASN A 162 3.20 3.88 9.37
C ASN A 162 2.33 2.68 9.76
N GLU A 163 2.58 2.11 10.95
CA GLU A 163 1.82 0.96 11.47
C GLU A 163 0.31 1.22 11.46
N ALA A 164 -0.13 2.42 11.76
CA ALA A 164 -1.55 2.74 11.78
C ALA A 164 -2.22 2.42 10.44
N ARG A 165 -1.58 2.80 9.34
CA ARG A 165 -2.07 2.48 7.99
C ARG A 165 -1.81 1.03 7.61
N TRP A 166 -0.75 0.44 8.08
CA TRP A 166 -0.51 -0.99 7.87
C TRP A 166 -1.64 -1.84 8.42
N VAL A 167 -2.13 -1.49 9.62
CA VAL A 167 -3.23 -2.20 10.29
C VAL A 167 -4.59 -1.88 9.67
N ARG A 168 -4.84 -0.62 9.32
CA ARG A 168 -6.18 -0.14 8.93
C ARG A 168 -6.33 0.12 7.44
N GLY A 169 -5.25 0.27 6.69
CA GLY A 169 -5.31 0.61 5.29
C GLY A 169 -5.78 2.04 5.03
N ALA A 170 -6.46 2.21 3.92
CA ALA A 170 -7.01 3.50 3.50
C ALA A 170 -8.36 3.30 2.83
N THR A 171 -9.27 4.24 3.02
CA THR A 171 -10.62 4.18 2.46
C THR A 171 -10.64 3.96 0.93
N PRO A 172 -9.76 4.58 0.13
CA PRO A 172 -9.73 4.32 -1.32
C PRO A 172 -9.50 2.85 -1.71
N PHE A 173 -8.92 2.06 -0.83
CA PHE A 173 -8.68 0.63 -1.07
C PHE A 173 -9.81 -0.28 -0.60
N GLU A 174 -10.92 0.31 -0.10
CA GLU A 174 -12.17 -0.39 0.21
C GLU A 174 -12.00 -1.64 1.10
N GLY A 175 -11.12 -1.58 2.08
CA GLY A 175 -10.87 -2.66 3.02
C GLY A 175 -9.89 -3.73 2.55
N ASP A 176 -9.34 -3.60 1.35
CA ASP A 176 -8.32 -4.52 0.84
C ASP A 176 -6.95 -4.17 1.43
N LEU A 177 -6.63 -4.75 2.59
CA LEU A 177 -5.36 -4.50 3.27
C LEU A 177 -4.17 -5.03 2.48
N GLY A 178 -4.33 -6.15 1.78
CA GLY A 178 -3.25 -6.70 0.96
C GLY A 178 -2.81 -5.73 -0.13
N ASN A 179 -3.76 -5.23 -0.90
CA ASN A 179 -3.49 -4.22 -1.93
C ASN A 179 -2.93 -2.93 -1.35
N TYR A 180 -3.47 -2.48 -0.22
CA TYR A 180 -2.97 -1.25 0.40
C TYR A 180 -1.51 -1.40 0.85
N ARG A 181 -1.17 -2.51 1.49
CA ARG A 181 0.19 -2.77 1.97
C ARG A 181 1.19 -2.83 0.82
N GLN A 182 0.83 -3.48 -0.27
CA GLN A 182 1.63 -3.50 -1.50
C GLN A 182 1.80 -2.09 -2.07
N TYR A 183 0.73 -1.32 -2.09
CA TYR A 183 0.78 0.07 -2.53
C TYR A 183 1.74 0.91 -1.71
N VAL A 184 1.61 0.89 -0.39
CA VAL A 184 2.44 1.78 0.45
C VAL A 184 3.91 1.41 0.38
N ILE A 185 4.24 0.13 0.29
CA ILE A 185 5.61 -0.33 0.08
C ILE A 185 6.15 0.22 -1.25
N ASN A 186 5.44 0.01 -2.34
CA ASN A 186 5.88 0.45 -3.67
C ASN A 186 5.92 1.97 -3.82
N HIS A 187 4.98 2.68 -3.22
CA HIS A 187 4.91 4.14 -3.29
C HIS A 187 6.09 4.78 -2.56
N GLU A 188 6.31 4.41 -1.30
CA GLU A 188 7.37 5.02 -0.51
C GLU A 188 8.76 4.57 -0.99
N LEU A 189 8.89 3.31 -1.40
CA LEU A 189 10.13 2.85 -2.02
C LEU A 189 10.37 3.53 -3.38
N GLY A 190 9.30 3.83 -4.12
CA GLY A 190 9.38 4.61 -5.35
C GLY A 190 10.08 5.95 -5.14
N HIS A 191 9.76 6.65 -4.07
CA HIS A 191 10.48 7.87 -3.67
C HIS A 191 11.95 7.57 -3.37
N ALA A 192 12.21 6.50 -2.63
CA ALA A 192 13.58 6.13 -2.25
C ALA A 192 14.48 5.82 -3.45
N ILE A 193 13.93 5.27 -4.52
CA ILE A 193 14.70 4.91 -5.72
C ILE A 193 14.75 6.02 -6.79
N GLY A 194 14.20 7.20 -6.48
CA GLY A 194 14.37 8.38 -7.32
C GLY A 194 13.12 8.99 -7.93
N TYR A 195 11.96 8.39 -7.76
CA TYR A 195 10.69 8.96 -8.24
C TYR A 195 10.14 9.95 -7.20
N ALA A 196 10.68 11.15 -7.20
CA ALA A 196 10.38 12.16 -6.18
C ALA A 196 8.97 12.78 -6.33
N ALA A 197 8.46 12.86 -7.54
CA ALA A 197 7.21 13.53 -7.84
C ALA A 197 6.01 12.58 -7.69
N HIS A 198 4.88 13.10 -7.21
CA HIS A 198 3.61 12.41 -7.31
C HIS A 198 3.07 12.49 -8.74
N GLN A 199 2.15 11.59 -9.08
CA GLN A 199 1.51 11.56 -10.38
C GLN A 199 -0.01 11.65 -10.23
N PRO A 200 -0.68 12.43 -11.09
CA PRO A 200 -2.15 12.51 -11.04
C PRO A 200 -2.81 11.30 -11.70
N CYS A 201 -4.11 11.14 -11.41
CA CYS A 201 -4.96 10.21 -12.14
C CYS A 201 -5.00 10.57 -13.62
N GLY A 202 -4.76 9.60 -14.50
CA GLY A 202 -4.70 9.80 -15.96
C GLY A 202 -6.05 9.88 -16.64
N GLY A 203 -7.15 9.60 -15.95
CA GLY A 203 -8.50 9.66 -16.50
C GLY A 203 -9.48 8.82 -15.71
N GLN A 204 -10.77 9.11 -15.89
CA GLN A 204 -11.85 8.44 -15.17
C GLN A 204 -11.79 6.92 -15.34
N GLY A 205 -11.79 6.21 -14.22
CA GLY A 205 -11.82 4.75 -14.17
C GLY A 205 -10.50 4.07 -14.49
N LYS A 206 -9.45 4.81 -14.85
CA LYS A 206 -8.13 4.22 -15.08
C LYS A 206 -7.49 3.77 -13.77
N LEU A 207 -6.54 2.85 -13.84
CA LEU A 207 -5.74 2.48 -12.69
C LEU A 207 -4.92 3.68 -12.23
N ALA A 208 -4.91 3.93 -10.93
CA ALA A 208 -4.12 5.01 -10.36
C ALA A 208 -2.62 4.74 -10.55
N PRO A 209 -1.81 5.75 -10.91
CA PRO A 209 -0.36 5.59 -10.85
C PRO A 209 0.09 5.23 -9.44
N VAL A 210 1.10 4.35 -9.32
CA VAL A 210 1.61 3.99 -8.01
C VAL A 210 2.15 5.21 -7.24
N MET A 211 2.63 6.21 -7.96
CA MET A 211 3.12 7.46 -7.35
C MET A 211 2.01 8.50 -7.11
N MET A 212 0.76 8.16 -7.29
CA MET A 212 -0.36 8.97 -6.83
C MET A 212 -0.56 8.79 -5.32
N GLN A 213 -0.98 9.84 -4.63
CA GLN A 213 -1.27 9.81 -3.19
C GLN A 213 -2.58 9.08 -2.88
N GLN A 214 -2.63 7.80 -3.19
CA GLN A 214 -3.84 6.97 -3.11
C GLN A 214 -4.34 6.75 -1.68
N THR A 215 -3.50 6.94 -0.68
CA THR A 215 -3.92 6.88 0.73
C THR A 215 -4.99 7.93 1.03
N LEU A 216 -4.90 9.09 0.38
CA LEU A 216 -5.75 10.24 0.66
C LEU A 216 -6.99 10.29 -0.22
N ASP A 217 -6.81 10.06 -1.52
CA ASP A 217 -7.91 10.10 -2.48
C ASP A 217 -7.47 9.50 -3.83
N LEU A 218 -8.43 9.14 -4.65
CA LEU A 218 -8.23 8.71 -6.03
C LEU A 218 -8.72 9.74 -7.05
N ASN A 219 -9.20 10.88 -6.58
CA ASN A 219 -9.76 11.96 -7.40
C ASN A 219 -8.80 13.13 -7.49
N ASN A 220 -8.53 13.60 -8.71
CA ASN A 220 -7.59 14.69 -8.95
C ASN A 220 -8.03 16.00 -8.29
N LYS A 221 -9.31 16.35 -8.43
CA LYS A 221 -9.84 17.60 -7.87
C LYS A 221 -9.74 17.64 -6.35
N GLU A 222 -10.07 16.53 -5.68
CA GLU A 222 -9.98 16.43 -4.23
C GLU A 222 -8.54 16.58 -3.74
N LEU A 223 -7.58 15.97 -4.44
CA LEU A 223 -6.16 16.12 -4.12
C LEU A 223 -5.65 17.52 -4.44
N HIS A 224 -6.12 18.12 -5.53
CA HIS A 224 -5.81 19.51 -5.88
C HIS A 224 -6.30 20.46 -4.77
N ASP A 225 -7.52 20.30 -4.32
CA ASP A 225 -8.11 21.18 -3.29
C ASP A 225 -7.39 21.06 -1.94
N ARG A 226 -6.83 19.89 -1.62
CA ARG A 226 -6.04 19.71 -0.41
C ARG A 226 -4.72 20.48 -0.44
N LYS A 227 -4.04 20.48 -1.59
CA LYS A 227 -2.77 21.16 -1.76
C LYS A 227 -2.61 21.61 -3.22
N PRO A 228 -3.09 22.82 -3.55
CA PRO A 228 -3.08 23.30 -4.93
C PRO A 228 -1.69 23.41 -5.57
N SER A 229 -0.63 23.43 -4.77
CA SER A 229 0.75 23.49 -5.28
C SER A 229 1.28 22.13 -5.77
N GLU A 230 0.57 21.04 -5.52
CA GLU A 230 0.93 19.71 -6.00
C GLU A 230 0.53 19.50 -7.47
N VAL A 231 0.94 18.38 -8.05
CA VAL A 231 0.76 18.06 -9.48
C VAL A 231 -0.68 17.85 -9.93
N TYR A 232 -1.62 17.70 -8.99
CA TYR A 232 -2.98 17.30 -9.32
C TYR A 232 -3.76 18.43 -9.98
N PRO A 233 -4.29 18.19 -11.21
CA PRO A 233 -5.12 19.18 -11.87
C PRO A 233 -6.50 19.29 -11.20
N ASP A 234 -7.15 20.46 -11.39
CA ASP A 234 -8.52 20.70 -10.96
C ASP A 234 -9.50 20.03 -11.93
N GLU A 235 -9.49 18.71 -11.92
CA GLU A 235 -10.32 17.86 -12.78
C GLU A 235 -11.02 16.82 -11.93
N ASP A 236 -12.34 16.73 -12.05
CA ASP A 236 -13.14 15.75 -11.32
C ASP A 236 -13.09 14.38 -12.01
N VAL A 237 -11.93 13.75 -11.99
CA VAL A 237 -11.71 12.40 -12.48
C VAL A 237 -11.19 11.52 -11.37
N THR A 238 -11.71 10.30 -11.29
CA THR A 238 -11.39 9.35 -10.22
C THR A 238 -10.81 8.07 -10.83
N CYS A 239 -9.64 7.67 -10.33
CA CYS A 239 -9.02 6.41 -10.69
C CYS A 239 -9.49 5.25 -9.79
N SER A 240 -9.19 4.03 -10.25
CA SER A 240 -9.28 2.83 -9.42
C SER A 240 -7.98 2.63 -8.65
N PRO A 241 -8.02 2.07 -7.42
CA PRO A 241 -6.81 1.84 -6.65
C PRO A 241 -5.88 0.86 -7.35
N ASN A 242 -4.58 1.10 -7.26
CA ASN A 242 -3.58 0.26 -7.89
C ASN A 242 -2.27 0.28 -7.08
N PRO A 243 -1.80 -0.88 -6.61
CA PRO A 243 -0.57 -0.97 -5.83
C PRO A 243 0.71 -1.12 -6.65
N TRP A 244 0.62 -1.23 -7.98
CA TRP A 244 1.74 -1.68 -8.81
C TRP A 244 2.24 -0.62 -9.77
N PRO A 245 3.58 -0.45 -9.91
CA PRO A 245 4.14 0.38 -10.97
C PRO A 245 3.83 -0.17 -12.37
N TYR A 246 3.78 -1.50 -12.53
CA TYR A 246 3.56 -2.16 -13.81
C TYR A 246 2.44 -3.20 -13.68
N PRO A 247 1.17 -2.77 -13.52
CA PRO A 247 0.06 -3.69 -13.21
C PRO A 247 -0.17 -4.75 -14.28
N ASN A 248 0.23 -4.50 -15.51
CA ASN A 248 0.09 -5.41 -16.64
C ASN A 248 1.47 -5.63 -17.31
N PRO A 249 2.40 -6.36 -16.66
CA PRO A 249 3.79 -6.42 -17.13
C PRO A 249 3.96 -7.08 -18.51
N ASP A 250 3.03 -7.94 -18.92
CA ASP A 250 3.05 -8.62 -20.22
C ASP A 250 2.40 -7.78 -21.33
N ASN A 251 1.64 -6.77 -20.97
CA ASN A 251 1.02 -5.82 -21.88
C ASN A 251 1.74 -4.48 -21.75
N LYS A 252 2.35 -4.02 -22.81
CA LYS A 252 2.92 -2.68 -22.83
C LYS A 252 1.79 -1.67 -22.76
N ASP A 253 1.59 -1.10 -21.57
CA ASP A 253 0.71 0.05 -21.40
C ASP A 253 1.39 1.25 -22.05
N PRO A 254 0.73 1.96 -22.99
CA PRO A 254 1.32 3.14 -23.62
C PRO A 254 1.62 4.27 -22.64
N HIS A 255 1.14 4.20 -21.40
CA HIS A 255 1.41 5.17 -20.33
C HIS A 255 2.55 4.73 -19.41
N GLN A 256 3.10 3.54 -19.59
CA GLN A 256 4.25 3.09 -18.83
C GLN A 256 5.52 3.46 -19.58
N PRO A 257 6.53 4.04 -18.89
CA PRO A 257 7.83 4.29 -19.52
C PRO A 257 8.43 2.97 -19.98
N GLU A 258 8.88 2.95 -21.20
CA GLU A 258 9.61 1.81 -21.74
C GLU A 258 10.97 1.64 -21.07
#